data_c051f2aab3cdfd8ef3075e930a217581
#
_entry.id   c051f2aab3cdfd8ef3075e930a217581
#
_cell.length_a   1.000
_cell.length_b   1.000
_cell.length_c   1.000
_cell.angle_alpha   90.00
_cell.angle_beta   90.00
_cell.angle_gamma   90.00
#
_symmetry.space_group_name_H-M   'P 1'
#
loop_
_entity.id
_entity.type
_entity.pdbx_description
1 polymer ?
#
loop_
_entity_poly.entity_id
_entity_poly.type
_entity_poly.pdbx_seq_one_letter_code
_entity_poly.pdbx_strand_id
1 'polypeptide(L)'
;LVTGIDRGLHTVESSLGADIMVTPADADDFDAQAFLVSAEPSYFYMDEGVRDEVAAVDGVESASAQLFLATARASCCSGRYQVIAFDPATDVTIQPWISDTAGNVELGDMEVIVGANVGVADPENFSLFGNKLRVVAQFDTTGSTLDNAVYANFDTARILIDSSLDKGLNKYTTLDTGHIISSVMVRVAPGRDVDAVAADIRASVPGVN
;
A
#
# COMPACT_ATOMS: atom_id res chain seq x y z
N LEU A 1 -3.48 26.09 -16.71
CA LEU A 1 -2.59 24.90 -16.85
C LEU A 1 -2.47 24.09 -15.56
N VAL A 2 -3.04 24.56 -14.44
CA VAL A 2 -3.05 23.85 -13.13
C VAL A 2 -4.25 22.91 -12.99
N THR A 3 -5.32 23.10 -13.73
CA THR A 3 -6.58 22.33 -13.65
C THR A 3 -6.51 20.88 -14.21
N GLY A 4 -5.41 20.47 -14.83
CA GLY A 4 -5.25 19.11 -15.37
C GLY A 4 -4.73 18.08 -14.36
N ILE A 5 -3.97 18.56 -13.37
CA ILE A 5 -3.36 17.71 -12.33
C ILE A 5 -4.40 17.36 -11.26
N ASP A 6 -5.24 18.33 -10.85
CA ASP A 6 -6.34 18.11 -9.89
C ASP A 6 -7.33 17.03 -10.36
N ARG A 7 -7.70 17.03 -11.64
CA ARG A 7 -8.62 16.00 -12.17
C ARG A 7 -8.02 14.60 -12.22
N GLY A 8 -6.71 14.50 -12.39
CA GLY A 8 -6.00 13.22 -12.36
C GLY A 8 -6.00 12.60 -10.97
N LEU A 9 -5.74 13.38 -9.94
CA LEU A 9 -5.78 12.97 -8.54
C LEU A 9 -7.17 12.51 -8.11
N HIS A 10 -8.22 13.30 -8.38
CA HIS A 10 -9.61 12.92 -8.06
C HIS A 10 -10.08 11.64 -8.75
N THR A 11 -9.57 11.30 -9.92
CA THR A 11 -9.95 10.07 -10.64
C THR A 11 -9.28 8.83 -10.04
N VAL A 12 -8.07 8.97 -9.50
CA VAL A 12 -7.36 7.90 -8.78
C VAL A 12 -7.98 7.68 -7.40
N GLU A 13 -8.34 8.74 -6.69
CA GLU A 13 -9.02 8.73 -5.39
C GLU A 13 -10.34 7.94 -5.45
N SER A 14 -11.18 8.18 -6.46
CA SER A 14 -12.45 7.46 -6.63
C SER A 14 -12.31 5.97 -6.96
N SER A 15 -11.15 5.54 -7.45
CA SER A 15 -10.89 4.15 -7.81
C SER A 15 -10.31 3.32 -6.65
N LEU A 16 -9.76 3.97 -5.63
CA LEU A 16 -9.11 3.29 -4.49
C LEU A 16 -10.00 3.18 -3.25
N GLY A 17 -11.23 3.72 -3.25
CA GLY A 17 -12.16 3.63 -2.12
C GLY A 17 -11.80 4.50 -0.90
N ALA A 18 -10.71 5.29 -0.97
CA ALA A 18 -10.31 6.27 0.02
C ALA A 18 -10.39 7.68 -0.55
N ASP A 19 -10.65 8.67 0.31
CA ASP A 19 -10.75 10.07 -0.08
C ASP A 19 -9.38 10.79 0.01
N ILE A 20 -8.54 10.37 0.98
CA ILE A 20 -7.21 10.95 1.23
C ILE A 20 -6.21 9.80 1.42
N MET A 21 -5.02 9.95 0.87
CA MET A 21 -3.85 9.12 1.18
C MET A 21 -2.82 9.98 1.90
N VAL A 22 -2.53 9.65 3.15
CA VAL A 22 -1.53 10.32 3.97
C VAL A 22 -0.19 9.59 3.82
N THR A 23 0.86 10.32 3.52
CA THR A 23 2.23 9.82 3.34
C THR A 23 3.21 10.58 4.21
N PRO A 24 4.43 10.06 4.50
CA PRO A 24 5.44 10.85 5.19
C PRO A 24 5.84 12.08 4.35
N ALA A 25 6.07 13.21 5.04
CA ALA A 25 6.42 14.47 4.38
C ALA A 25 7.79 14.46 3.67
N ASP A 26 8.66 13.53 4.04
CA ASP A 26 9.97 13.28 3.42
C ASP A 26 9.91 12.20 2.31
N ALA A 27 8.73 11.61 2.08
CA ALA A 27 8.53 10.84 0.87
C ALA A 27 8.72 11.81 -0.31
N ASP A 28 9.72 11.56 -1.14
CA ASP A 28 9.93 12.33 -2.35
C ASP A 28 8.61 12.41 -3.12
N ASP A 29 8.21 13.62 -3.56
CA ASP A 29 7.04 13.80 -4.43
C ASP A 29 7.07 12.84 -5.62
N PHE A 30 8.27 12.43 -6.04
CA PHE A 30 8.50 11.43 -7.06
C PHE A 30 8.05 10.02 -6.63
N ASP A 31 8.34 9.59 -5.40
CA ASP A 31 7.97 8.25 -4.90
C ASP A 31 6.46 8.11 -4.72
N ALA A 32 5.79 9.13 -4.17
CA ALA A 32 4.33 9.14 -4.02
C ALA A 32 3.61 9.24 -5.39
N GLN A 33 4.09 10.13 -6.29
CA GLN A 33 3.56 10.24 -7.65
C GLN A 33 3.90 9.01 -8.51
N ALA A 34 5.09 8.42 -8.36
CA ALA A 34 5.46 7.20 -9.08
C ALA A 34 4.52 6.05 -8.72
N PHE A 35 4.20 5.89 -7.45
CA PHE A 35 3.26 4.88 -6.98
C PHE A 35 1.85 5.09 -7.56
N LEU A 36 1.33 6.33 -7.50
CA LEU A 36 -0.04 6.63 -7.90
C LEU A 36 -0.23 6.74 -9.42
N VAL A 37 0.77 7.23 -10.15
CA VAL A 37 0.61 7.63 -11.57
C VAL A 37 1.37 6.70 -12.52
N SER A 38 2.58 6.26 -12.17
CA SER A 38 3.45 5.52 -13.10
C SER A 38 3.44 4.01 -12.90
N ALA A 39 2.76 3.49 -11.87
CA ALA A 39 2.86 2.08 -11.46
C ALA A 39 4.31 1.60 -11.21
N GLU A 40 5.23 2.52 -10.98
CA GLU A 40 6.59 2.17 -10.59
C GLU A 40 6.60 1.73 -9.13
N PRO A 41 7.08 0.53 -8.82
CA PRO A 41 7.16 0.05 -7.45
C PRO A 41 8.03 0.99 -6.60
N SER A 42 7.44 1.52 -5.53
CA SER A 42 8.10 2.42 -4.59
C SER A 42 7.74 2.07 -3.16
N TYR A 43 8.52 2.57 -2.19
CA TYR A 43 8.26 2.38 -0.77
C TYR A 43 8.94 3.47 0.06
N PHE A 44 8.26 3.84 1.11
CA PHE A 44 8.68 4.81 2.13
C PHE A 44 8.06 4.38 3.45
N TYR A 45 8.55 4.89 4.57
CA TYR A 45 8.09 4.43 5.88
C TYR A 45 7.94 5.59 6.85
N MET A 46 6.96 5.46 7.73
CA MET A 46 6.70 6.33 8.89
C MET A 46 6.29 5.45 10.07
N ASP A 47 6.23 6.04 11.26
CA ASP A 47 5.80 5.35 12.48
C ASP A 47 4.33 4.91 12.38
N GLU A 48 4.00 3.71 12.85
CA GLU A 48 2.65 3.18 12.80
C GLU A 48 1.64 3.96 13.66
N GLY A 49 2.11 4.67 14.68
CA GLY A 49 1.28 5.54 15.53
C GLY A 49 0.62 6.68 14.76
N VAL A 50 1.18 7.08 13.61
CA VAL A 50 0.58 8.08 12.71
C VAL A 50 -0.85 7.69 12.31
N ARG A 51 -1.16 6.41 12.15
CA ARG A 51 -2.52 5.96 11.85
C ARG A 51 -3.52 6.39 12.91
N ASP A 52 -3.18 6.27 14.19
CA ASP A 52 -4.06 6.62 15.30
C ASP A 52 -4.17 8.15 15.45
N GLU A 53 -3.08 8.89 15.19
CA GLU A 53 -3.11 10.35 15.15
C GLU A 53 -4.03 10.87 14.04
N VAL A 54 -3.94 10.31 12.84
CA VAL A 54 -4.81 10.64 11.70
C VAL A 54 -6.27 10.28 12.02
N ALA A 55 -6.53 9.11 12.60
CA ALA A 55 -7.87 8.68 12.97
C ALA A 55 -8.55 9.59 14.02
N ALA A 56 -7.76 10.32 14.81
CA ALA A 56 -8.27 11.24 15.83
C ALA A 56 -8.65 12.64 15.28
N VAL A 57 -8.33 12.93 14.00
CA VAL A 57 -8.64 14.23 13.40
C VAL A 57 -10.13 14.34 13.10
N ASP A 58 -10.72 15.50 13.44
CA ASP A 58 -12.15 15.76 13.20
C ASP A 58 -12.48 15.70 11.68
N GLY A 59 -13.52 14.96 11.35
CA GLY A 59 -13.91 14.72 9.96
C GLY A 59 -13.36 13.44 9.33
N VAL A 60 -12.46 12.72 10.00
CA VAL A 60 -12.04 11.37 9.60
C VAL A 60 -13.10 10.36 10.04
N GLU A 61 -13.67 9.60 9.11
CA GLU A 61 -14.60 8.50 9.37
C GLU A 61 -13.85 7.22 9.70
N SER A 62 -12.83 6.92 8.90
CA SER A 62 -11.96 5.75 9.11
C SER A 62 -10.56 6.01 8.57
N ALA A 63 -9.58 5.35 9.18
CA ALA A 63 -8.18 5.40 8.79
C ALA A 63 -7.60 3.98 8.80
N SER A 64 -7.03 3.56 7.68
CA SER A 64 -6.43 2.24 7.50
C SER A 64 -4.99 2.37 7.06
N ALA A 65 -4.09 1.65 7.73
CA ALA A 65 -2.68 1.64 7.38
C ALA A 65 -2.39 0.70 6.21
N GLN A 66 -1.42 1.07 5.40
CA GLN A 66 -0.81 0.20 4.39
C GLN A 66 0.70 0.20 4.52
N LEU A 67 1.34 -0.91 4.19
CA LEU A 67 2.80 -1.06 4.21
C LEU A 67 3.28 -1.48 2.82
N PHE A 68 4.24 -0.74 2.26
CA PHE A 68 4.73 -0.92 0.91
C PHE A 68 6.14 -1.48 0.87
N LEU A 69 6.41 -2.31 -0.14
CA LEU A 69 7.73 -2.77 -0.49
C LEU A 69 7.81 -2.95 -2.01
N ALA A 70 8.89 -2.49 -2.62
CA ALA A 70 9.19 -2.75 -4.01
C ALA A 70 10.15 -3.94 -4.14
N THR A 71 9.82 -4.92 -4.95
CA THR A 71 10.74 -6.03 -5.20
C THR A 71 11.84 -5.62 -6.17
N ALA A 72 13.05 -6.13 -5.96
CA ALA A 72 14.18 -5.89 -6.84
C ALA A 72 14.16 -6.83 -8.05
N ARG A 73 14.77 -6.40 -9.17
CA ARG A 73 15.14 -7.30 -10.27
C ARG A 73 16.37 -8.10 -9.88
N ALA A 74 16.18 -9.15 -9.09
CA ALA A 74 17.23 -10.03 -8.65
C ALA A 74 16.77 -11.49 -8.75
N SER A 75 17.71 -12.43 -8.80
CA SER A 75 17.41 -13.87 -8.86
C SER A 75 16.64 -14.41 -7.64
N CYS A 76 16.49 -13.59 -6.59
CA CYS A 76 15.74 -13.94 -5.38
C CYS A 76 14.23 -13.65 -5.50
N CYS A 77 13.78 -13.03 -6.58
CA CYS A 77 12.39 -12.61 -6.74
C CYS A 77 11.82 -13.13 -8.06
N SER A 78 10.54 -13.52 -8.04
CA SER A 78 9.82 -14.00 -9.24
C SER A 78 9.59 -12.87 -10.27
N GLY A 79 9.74 -11.60 -9.88
CA GLY A 79 9.60 -10.45 -10.75
C GLY A 79 9.76 -9.14 -9.98
N ARG A 80 9.54 -8.01 -10.68
CA ARG A 80 9.51 -6.68 -10.09
C ARG A 80 8.04 -6.28 -9.84
N TYR A 81 7.65 -6.27 -8.60
CA TYR A 81 6.27 -6.00 -8.18
C TYR A 81 6.22 -4.98 -7.05
N GLN A 82 5.11 -4.28 -6.95
CA GLN A 82 4.73 -3.56 -5.74
C GLN A 82 4.12 -4.57 -4.76
N VAL A 83 4.66 -4.67 -3.54
CA VAL A 83 4.02 -5.38 -2.45
C VAL A 83 3.24 -4.37 -1.63
N ILE A 84 1.98 -4.70 -1.33
CA ILE A 84 1.07 -3.88 -0.53
C ILE A 84 0.52 -4.76 0.58
N ALA A 85 0.86 -4.45 1.83
CA ALA A 85 0.20 -5.05 2.97
C ALA A 85 -0.89 -4.13 3.50
N PHE A 86 -1.98 -4.74 3.96
CA PHE A 86 -3.14 -4.08 4.51
C PHE A 86 -3.73 -4.90 5.66
N ASP A 87 -4.52 -4.25 6.51
CA ASP A 87 -5.30 -4.91 7.55
C ASP A 87 -6.75 -5.12 7.06
N PRO A 88 -7.19 -6.35 6.83
CA PRO A 88 -8.53 -6.64 6.34
C PRO A 88 -9.66 -6.09 7.22
N ALA A 89 -9.39 -5.89 8.52
CA ALA A 89 -10.39 -5.40 9.47
C ALA A 89 -10.67 -3.91 9.34
N THR A 90 -9.70 -3.13 8.86
CA THR A 90 -9.80 -1.67 8.75
C THR A 90 -9.71 -1.16 7.31
N ASP A 91 -9.26 -1.98 6.38
CA ASP A 91 -9.03 -1.57 5.00
C ASP A 91 -10.34 -1.29 4.26
N VAL A 92 -10.38 -0.12 3.64
CA VAL A 92 -11.53 0.36 2.85
C VAL A 92 -11.25 0.38 1.35
N THR A 93 -10.05 -0.02 0.94
CA THR A 93 -9.55 0.09 -0.43
C THR A 93 -9.40 -1.26 -1.13
N ILE A 94 -8.67 -2.19 -0.52
CA ILE A 94 -8.28 -3.47 -1.11
C ILE A 94 -9.27 -4.57 -0.70
N GLN A 95 -9.68 -4.61 0.58
CA GLN A 95 -10.56 -5.63 1.10
C GLN A 95 -11.91 -5.73 0.37
N PRO A 96 -12.61 -4.63 0.01
CA PRO A 96 -13.83 -4.72 -0.78
C PRO A 96 -13.61 -5.42 -2.13
N TRP A 97 -12.49 -5.16 -2.74
CA TRP A 97 -12.08 -5.77 -4.01
C TRP A 97 -11.80 -7.26 -3.92
N ILE A 98 -11.09 -7.68 -2.85
CA ILE A 98 -10.87 -9.10 -2.57
C ILE A 98 -12.21 -9.80 -2.42
N SER A 99 -13.12 -9.21 -1.66
CA SER A 99 -14.44 -9.77 -1.40
C SER A 99 -15.26 -9.94 -2.68
N ASP A 100 -15.20 -8.99 -3.59
CA ASP A 100 -15.94 -9.02 -4.86
C ASP A 100 -15.36 -10.04 -5.87
N THR A 101 -14.02 -10.21 -5.88
CA THR A 101 -13.33 -10.98 -6.93
C THR A 101 -12.97 -12.40 -6.49
N ALA A 102 -12.52 -12.57 -5.26
CA ALA A 102 -12.01 -13.83 -4.72
C ALA A 102 -12.86 -14.40 -3.57
N GLY A 103 -13.95 -13.71 -3.18
CA GLY A 103 -14.77 -14.09 -2.03
C GLY A 103 -14.06 -13.81 -0.70
N ASN A 104 -14.47 -14.50 0.36
CA ASN A 104 -13.86 -14.36 1.69
C ASN A 104 -12.51 -15.10 1.73
N VAL A 105 -11.48 -14.50 1.16
CA VAL A 105 -10.10 -14.98 1.30
C VAL A 105 -9.45 -14.28 2.48
N GLU A 106 -9.10 -15.04 3.52
CA GLU A 106 -8.25 -14.58 4.61
C GLU A 106 -6.79 -14.87 4.26
N LEU A 107 -5.93 -13.85 4.35
CA LEU A 107 -4.50 -14.01 4.13
C LEU A 107 -3.82 -14.51 5.40
N GLY A 108 -3.34 -15.72 5.37
CA GLY A 108 -2.44 -16.28 6.39
C GLY A 108 -0.99 -15.78 6.20
N ASP A 109 -0.12 -16.21 7.13
CA ASP A 109 1.31 -15.90 7.03
C ASP A 109 1.92 -16.57 5.80
N MET A 110 2.77 -15.83 5.11
CA MET A 110 3.42 -16.24 3.86
C MET A 110 2.42 -16.58 2.73
N GLU A 111 1.20 -16.08 2.81
CA GLU A 111 0.20 -16.13 1.76
C GLU A 111 0.05 -14.77 1.09
N VAL A 112 -0.20 -14.81 -0.22
CA VAL A 112 -0.38 -13.59 -1.03
C VAL A 112 -1.52 -13.76 -2.02
N ILE A 113 -2.18 -12.64 -2.31
CA ILE A 113 -3.03 -12.48 -3.49
C ILE A 113 -2.21 -11.66 -4.51
N VAL A 114 -2.37 -11.95 -5.77
CA VAL A 114 -1.61 -11.25 -6.83
C VAL A 114 -2.54 -10.60 -7.84
N GLY A 115 -2.10 -9.47 -8.40
CA GLY A 115 -2.81 -8.80 -9.49
C GLY A 115 -2.74 -9.58 -10.79
N ALA A 116 -3.62 -9.24 -11.73
CA ALA A 116 -3.80 -9.95 -12.99
C ALA A 116 -2.53 -10.08 -13.84
N ASN A 117 -1.64 -9.08 -13.77
CA ASN A 117 -0.40 -9.03 -14.56
C ASN A 117 0.80 -9.66 -13.84
N VAL A 118 0.64 -10.16 -12.63
CA VAL A 118 1.73 -10.82 -11.89
C VAL A 118 1.90 -12.23 -12.45
N GLY A 119 3.09 -12.52 -12.99
CA GLY A 119 3.41 -13.84 -13.52
C GLY A 119 3.61 -14.86 -12.39
N VAL A 120 2.73 -15.85 -12.31
CA VAL A 120 2.80 -16.95 -11.33
C VAL A 120 3.09 -18.24 -12.08
N ALA A 121 4.32 -18.71 -12.00
CA ALA A 121 4.72 -19.99 -12.61
C ALA A 121 4.32 -21.18 -11.72
N ASP A 122 4.43 -21.03 -10.41
CA ASP A 122 4.08 -22.04 -9.41
C ASP A 122 3.44 -21.33 -8.21
N PRO A 123 2.12 -21.50 -7.97
CA PRO A 123 1.43 -20.85 -6.86
C PRO A 123 1.96 -21.26 -5.48
N GLU A 124 2.52 -22.46 -5.33
CA GLU A 124 3.07 -22.92 -4.05
C GLU A 124 4.51 -22.46 -3.79
N ASN A 125 5.19 -21.91 -4.80
CA ASN A 125 6.58 -21.51 -4.71
C ASN A 125 6.84 -20.13 -5.32
N PHE A 126 5.94 -19.17 -5.13
CA PHE A 126 6.16 -17.80 -5.52
C PHE A 126 7.25 -17.19 -4.63
N SER A 127 8.32 -16.65 -5.22
CA SER A 127 9.49 -16.24 -4.45
C SER A 127 9.68 -14.73 -4.44
N LEU A 128 9.77 -14.13 -3.24
CA LEU A 128 10.17 -12.73 -3.04
C LEU A 128 11.27 -12.66 -1.98
N PHE A 129 12.39 -12.00 -2.30
CA PHE A 129 13.56 -11.85 -1.42
C PHE A 129 14.07 -13.19 -0.85
N GLY A 130 13.92 -14.28 -1.61
CA GLY A 130 14.31 -15.64 -1.20
C GLY A 130 13.33 -16.32 -0.25
N ASN A 131 12.22 -15.68 0.09
CA ASN A 131 11.12 -16.31 0.83
C ASN A 131 10.17 -16.97 -0.15
N LYS A 132 9.66 -18.15 0.20
CA LYS A 132 8.61 -18.84 -0.53
C LYS A 132 7.26 -18.43 0.00
N LEU A 133 6.40 -17.99 -0.90
CA LEU A 133 5.05 -17.53 -0.64
C LEU A 133 4.07 -18.46 -1.37
N ARG A 134 2.89 -18.62 -0.82
CA ARG A 134 1.78 -19.29 -1.48
C ARG A 134 0.82 -18.28 -2.08
N VAL A 135 0.57 -18.35 -3.37
CA VAL A 135 -0.45 -17.54 -4.04
C VAL A 135 -1.80 -18.20 -3.84
N VAL A 136 -2.66 -17.58 -3.05
CA VAL A 136 -3.99 -18.12 -2.71
C VAL A 136 -5.09 -17.65 -3.67
N ALA A 137 -4.88 -16.52 -4.34
CA ALA A 137 -5.77 -16.02 -5.37
C ALA A 137 -5.04 -15.10 -6.36
N GLN A 138 -5.61 -14.91 -7.54
CA GLN A 138 -5.18 -13.93 -8.52
C GLN A 138 -6.41 -13.13 -8.97
N PHE A 139 -6.26 -11.80 -9.00
CA PHE A 139 -7.33 -10.90 -9.45
C PHE A 139 -7.57 -10.99 -10.95
N ASP A 140 -8.80 -10.70 -11.35
CA ASP A 140 -9.12 -10.38 -12.74
C ASP A 140 -8.55 -9.01 -13.12
N THR A 141 -8.34 -8.80 -14.41
CA THR A 141 -7.80 -7.53 -14.93
C THR A 141 -8.75 -6.37 -14.66
N THR A 142 -8.21 -5.32 -14.05
CA THR A 142 -8.94 -4.10 -13.71
C THR A 142 -8.55 -2.92 -14.59
N GLY A 143 -7.39 -3.02 -15.26
CA GLY A 143 -6.81 -1.94 -16.02
C GLY A 143 -6.16 -0.86 -15.16
N SER A 144 -5.96 -1.12 -13.89
CA SER A 144 -5.31 -0.21 -12.94
C SER A 144 -3.89 -0.67 -12.58
N THR A 145 -3.18 0.16 -11.83
CA THR A 145 -1.84 -0.15 -11.30
C THR A 145 -1.85 -1.37 -10.36
N LEU A 146 -3.02 -1.66 -9.76
CA LEU A 146 -3.24 -2.78 -8.87
C LEU A 146 -3.05 -4.15 -9.54
N ASP A 147 -3.20 -4.20 -10.86
CA ASP A 147 -2.94 -5.43 -11.63
C ASP A 147 -1.48 -5.90 -11.56
N ASN A 148 -0.55 -5.03 -11.16
CA ASN A 148 0.89 -5.32 -11.03
C ASN A 148 1.35 -5.48 -9.56
N ALA A 149 0.43 -5.58 -8.63
CA ALA A 149 0.74 -5.64 -7.20
C ALA A 149 0.61 -7.05 -6.61
N VAL A 150 1.31 -7.27 -5.50
CA VAL A 150 1.24 -8.45 -4.64
C VAL A 150 0.70 -7.99 -3.29
N TYR A 151 -0.37 -8.61 -2.84
CA TYR A 151 -1.07 -8.25 -1.62
C TYR A 151 -0.78 -9.25 -0.52
N ALA A 152 -0.45 -8.77 0.66
CA ALA A 152 -0.05 -9.57 1.82
C ALA A 152 -0.67 -9.04 3.11
N ASN A 153 -0.58 -9.81 4.19
CA ASN A 153 -0.78 -9.29 5.54
C ASN A 153 0.49 -8.55 6.02
N PHE A 154 0.38 -7.78 7.11
CA PHE A 154 1.50 -7.01 7.66
C PHE A 154 2.68 -7.89 8.09
N ASP A 155 2.43 -9.05 8.69
CA ASP A 155 3.48 -9.94 9.18
C ASP A 155 4.31 -10.50 8.03
N THR A 156 3.67 -10.92 6.95
CA THR A 156 4.35 -11.33 5.72
C THR A 156 5.18 -10.19 5.12
N ALA A 157 4.63 -8.97 5.03
CA ALA A 157 5.36 -7.83 4.49
C ALA A 157 6.58 -7.47 5.34
N ARG A 158 6.47 -7.49 6.67
CA ARG A 158 7.60 -7.27 7.59
C ARG A 158 8.72 -8.29 7.39
N ILE A 159 8.39 -9.57 7.25
CA ILE A 159 9.37 -10.62 6.92
C ILE A 159 10.07 -10.33 5.58
N LEU A 160 9.33 -9.88 4.57
CA LEU A 160 9.92 -9.52 3.28
C LEU A 160 10.82 -8.30 3.37
N ILE A 161 10.44 -7.28 4.15
CA ILE A 161 11.25 -6.09 4.40
C ILE A 161 12.55 -6.48 5.11
N ASP A 162 12.50 -7.26 6.18
CA ASP A 162 13.68 -7.78 6.89
C ASP A 162 14.61 -8.54 5.94
N SER A 163 14.05 -9.43 5.13
CA SER A 163 14.83 -10.18 4.14
C SER A 163 15.45 -9.29 3.06
N SER A 164 14.80 -8.18 2.71
CA SER A 164 15.34 -7.19 1.77
C SER A 164 16.50 -6.40 2.37
N LEU A 165 16.42 -6.06 3.66
CA LEU A 165 17.48 -5.43 4.43
C LEU A 165 18.70 -6.35 4.56
N ASP A 166 18.51 -7.58 4.99
CA ASP A 166 19.56 -8.59 5.15
C ASP A 166 20.34 -8.84 3.86
N LYS A 167 19.69 -8.73 2.72
CA LYS A 167 20.29 -8.90 1.38
C LYS A 167 20.88 -7.63 0.80
N GLY A 168 20.76 -6.48 1.49
CA GLY A 168 21.17 -5.18 0.95
C GLY A 168 20.38 -4.76 -0.31
N LEU A 169 19.13 -5.20 -0.43
CA LEU A 169 18.23 -4.88 -1.54
C LEU A 169 17.20 -3.80 -1.19
N ASN A 170 17.23 -3.30 0.04
CA ASN A 170 16.40 -2.21 0.52
C ASN A 170 17.18 -0.89 0.44
N LYS A 171 16.51 0.23 0.12
CA LYS A 171 17.14 1.57 0.13
C LYS A 171 17.49 2.05 1.53
N TYR A 172 16.83 1.52 2.55
CA TYR A 172 17.15 1.75 3.95
C TYR A 172 18.19 0.73 4.42
N THR A 173 18.99 1.11 5.39
CA THR A 173 20.04 0.23 5.95
C THR A 173 19.66 -0.33 7.30
N THR A 174 18.80 0.38 8.03
CA THR A 174 18.29 -0.01 9.35
C THR A 174 16.86 0.48 9.47
N LEU A 175 15.94 -0.40 9.92
CA LEU A 175 14.54 -0.10 10.18
C LEU A 175 14.07 -0.93 11.37
N ASP A 176 13.24 -0.35 12.23
CA ASP A 176 12.41 -1.11 13.15
C ASP A 176 11.13 -1.54 12.41
N THR A 177 11.20 -2.68 11.75
CA THR A 177 10.12 -3.17 10.87
C THR A 177 8.85 -3.53 11.63
N GLY A 178 8.92 -3.66 12.95
CA GLY A 178 7.78 -3.93 13.83
C GLY A 178 6.80 -2.76 13.95
N HIS A 179 7.28 -1.53 13.73
CA HIS A 179 6.53 -0.30 14.02
C HIS A 179 6.44 0.67 12.85
N ILE A 180 6.46 0.16 11.63
CA ILE A 180 6.38 1.00 10.43
C ILE A 180 5.13 0.74 9.61
N ILE A 181 4.66 1.81 8.96
CA ILE A 181 3.67 1.81 7.89
C ILE A 181 4.17 2.70 6.74
N SER A 182 3.55 2.62 5.59
CA SER A 182 3.90 3.46 4.43
C SER A 182 2.89 4.57 4.21
N SER A 183 1.61 4.29 4.39
CA SER A 183 0.54 5.26 4.19
C SER A 183 -0.62 5.02 5.13
N VAL A 184 -1.46 6.04 5.30
CA VAL A 184 -2.77 5.91 5.91
C VAL A 184 -3.82 6.30 4.88
N MET A 185 -4.70 5.36 4.57
CA MET A 185 -5.85 5.55 3.68
C MET A 185 -7.03 6.04 4.51
N VAL A 186 -7.55 7.21 4.17
CA VAL A 186 -8.58 7.89 4.96
C VAL A 186 -9.89 7.95 4.19
N ARG A 187 -10.98 7.62 4.86
CA ARG A 187 -12.32 7.96 4.44
C ARG A 187 -12.82 9.15 5.25
N VAL A 188 -13.30 10.16 4.56
CA VAL A 188 -13.83 11.37 5.16
C VAL A 188 -15.30 11.17 5.53
N ALA A 189 -15.71 11.68 6.69
CA ALA A 189 -17.08 11.56 7.16
C ALA A 189 -18.07 12.24 6.20
N PRO A 190 -19.27 11.67 5.96
CA PRO A 190 -20.24 12.23 5.04
C PRO A 190 -20.58 13.70 5.34
N GLY A 191 -20.55 14.52 4.30
CA GLY A 191 -20.84 15.96 4.40
C GLY A 191 -19.70 16.84 4.87
N ARG A 192 -18.53 16.29 5.09
CA ARG A 192 -17.30 17.06 5.36
C ARG A 192 -16.59 17.35 4.03
N ASP A 193 -15.86 18.44 3.99
CA ASP A 193 -15.03 18.83 2.85
C ASP A 193 -13.68 18.10 2.92
N VAL A 194 -13.33 17.36 1.86
CA VAL A 194 -12.11 16.52 1.81
C VAL A 194 -10.84 17.38 1.93
N ASP A 195 -10.81 18.54 1.24
CA ASP A 195 -9.65 19.44 1.26
C ASP A 195 -9.45 20.05 2.65
N ALA A 196 -10.55 20.39 3.34
CA ALA A 196 -10.48 20.89 4.70
C ALA A 196 -9.95 19.81 5.68
N VAL A 197 -10.44 18.57 5.59
CA VAL A 197 -9.95 17.46 6.43
C VAL A 197 -8.47 17.16 6.13
N ALA A 198 -8.06 17.18 4.86
CA ALA A 198 -6.65 17.02 4.47
C ALA A 198 -5.76 18.13 5.06
N ALA A 199 -6.24 19.39 5.07
CA ALA A 199 -5.52 20.48 5.69
C ALA A 199 -5.42 20.34 7.21
N ASP A 200 -6.48 19.87 7.86
CA ASP A 200 -6.52 19.62 9.31
C ASP A 200 -5.57 18.47 9.70
N ILE A 201 -5.48 17.40 8.89
CA ILE A 201 -4.51 16.31 9.09
C ILE A 201 -3.08 16.87 9.03
N ARG A 202 -2.73 17.62 7.96
CA ARG A 202 -1.37 18.22 7.84
C ARG A 202 -1.03 19.17 8.98
N ALA A 203 -2.02 19.89 9.53
CA ALA A 203 -1.82 20.81 10.64
C ALA A 203 -1.67 20.12 11.98
N SER A 204 -2.32 18.97 12.18
CA SER A 204 -2.43 18.29 13.48
C SER A 204 -1.44 17.14 13.64
N VAL A 205 -1.04 16.48 12.54
CA VAL A 205 -0.14 15.32 12.54
C VAL A 205 1.23 15.73 11.99
N PRO A 206 2.27 15.78 12.83
CA PRO A 206 3.60 16.20 12.38
C PRO A 206 4.23 15.17 11.41
N GLY A 207 4.94 15.64 10.39
CA GLY A 207 5.76 14.79 9.51
C GLY A 207 4.98 14.05 8.43
N VAL A 208 3.74 14.44 8.16
CA VAL A 208 2.92 13.89 7.07
C VAL A 208 2.56 14.92 5.99
N ASN A 209 2.19 14.38 4.81
CA ASN A 209 1.68 15.15 3.68
C ASN A 209 0.41 14.50 3.11
#